data_68559f36a49249add7a9298ea6a651f9
#
_entry.id   68559f36a49249add7a9298ea6a651f9
#
_cell.length_a   1.000
_cell.length_b   1.000
_cell.length_c   1.000
_cell.angle_alpha   90.00
_cell.angle_beta   90.00
_cell.angle_gamma   90.00
#
_symmetry.space_group_name_H-M   'P 1'
#
loop_
_entity.id
_entity.type
_entity.pdbx_description
1 polymer ?
#
loop_
_entity_poly.entity_id
_entity_poly.type
_entity_poly.pdbx_seq_one_letter_code
_entity_poly.pdbx_strand_id
1 'polypeptide(L)'
;MKKTIILLILMVEGFVYSAPFIDRVVSVQFGENNDPLYADSSKVLGPPRAYDSQGLGGSEDVLNIGVGGSVIVEFIENVIYDGEGVDFVIFENPFYIGGDFDRVYLEPAYVFVSSDGDNFTSFPVNYLPQNPPLSTGDDNPDHYIGFAGIRPVFSNPENGINPLDPSVSGGDAFDLSDIKDDAAKKGIDLQNIRFIKIQDVRRRVDVDTDGDVIPGTTNPLVNGFDLDAIAVINAKKPAVKSSAQKNWNLYE
;
A
#
# COMPACT_ATOMS: atom_id res chain seq x y z
N MET A 1 -58.45 19.97 27.03
CA MET A 1 -57.52 18.83 26.93
C MET A 1 -56.40 19.18 25.95
N LYS A 2 -55.20 19.51 26.49
CA LYS A 2 -54.01 19.81 25.66
C LYS A 2 -53.35 18.47 25.27
N LYS A 3 -53.28 18.15 24.00
CA LYS A 3 -52.50 16.99 23.48
C LYS A 3 -51.04 17.39 23.44
N THR A 4 -50.23 16.80 24.28
CA THR A 4 -48.78 16.91 24.20
C THR A 4 -48.31 15.92 23.14
N ILE A 5 -47.75 16.43 22.05
CA ILE A 5 -47.06 15.61 21.03
C ILE A 5 -45.63 15.45 21.49
N ILE A 6 -45.25 14.24 21.89
CA ILE A 6 -43.86 13.86 22.16
C ILE A 6 -43.21 13.52 20.81
N LEU A 7 -42.35 14.40 20.34
CA LEU A 7 -41.51 14.15 19.16
C LEU A 7 -40.32 13.25 19.60
N LEU A 8 -40.39 11.97 19.26
CA LEU A 8 -39.28 11.02 19.46
C LEU A 8 -38.25 11.27 18.36
N ILE A 9 -37.19 11.97 18.66
CA ILE A 9 -36.04 12.11 17.77
C ILE A 9 -35.24 10.81 17.88
N LEU A 10 -35.38 9.92 16.90
CA LEU A 10 -34.44 8.81 16.71
C LEU A 10 -33.11 9.42 16.23
N MET A 11 -32.13 9.48 17.13
CA MET A 11 -30.73 9.66 16.72
C MET A 11 -30.29 8.35 16.10
N VAL A 12 -30.27 8.29 14.77
CA VAL A 12 -29.53 7.26 14.05
C VAL A 12 -28.07 7.67 14.20
N GLU A 13 -27.33 7.04 15.10
CA GLU A 13 -25.89 7.09 15.08
C GLU A 13 -25.45 6.42 13.75
N GLY A 14 -25.21 7.25 12.74
CA GLY A 14 -24.59 6.83 11.51
C GLY A 14 -23.17 6.41 11.87
N PHE A 15 -22.90 5.12 11.88
CA PHE A 15 -21.54 4.64 11.80
C PHE A 15 -20.94 5.14 10.49
N VAL A 16 -20.18 6.22 10.57
CA VAL A 16 -19.30 6.61 9.46
C VAL A 16 -18.22 5.53 9.43
N TYR A 17 -18.38 4.54 8.57
CA TYR A 17 -17.28 3.66 8.22
C TYR A 17 -16.22 4.53 7.56
N SER A 18 -15.10 4.72 8.23
CA SER A 18 -13.92 5.27 7.58
C SER A 18 -13.53 4.34 6.43
N ALA A 19 -13.21 4.92 5.30
CA ALA A 19 -12.78 4.16 4.15
C ALA A 19 -11.49 3.37 4.48
N PRO A 20 -11.34 2.13 4.03
CA PRO A 20 -10.18 1.29 4.34
C PRO A 20 -8.98 1.61 3.45
N PHE A 21 -8.67 2.90 3.28
CA PHE A 21 -7.61 3.43 2.44
C PHE A 21 -6.68 4.36 3.23
N ILE A 22 -5.66 4.88 2.57
CA ILE A 22 -4.71 5.83 3.15
C ILE A 22 -5.44 7.06 3.69
N ASP A 23 -5.20 7.42 4.97
CA ASP A 23 -5.75 8.64 5.56
C ASP A 23 -4.85 9.84 5.32
N ARG A 24 -3.52 9.63 5.30
CA ARG A 24 -2.54 10.72 5.17
C ARG A 24 -1.22 10.26 4.57
N VAL A 25 -0.63 11.09 3.73
CA VAL A 25 0.78 11.01 3.37
C VAL A 25 1.59 11.75 4.42
N VAL A 26 2.53 11.06 5.09
CA VAL A 26 3.39 11.63 6.14
C VAL A 26 4.57 12.35 5.53
N SER A 27 5.24 11.71 4.57
CA SER A 27 6.39 12.28 3.87
C SER A 27 6.59 11.62 2.52
N VAL A 28 7.16 12.39 1.58
CA VAL A 28 7.68 11.90 0.30
C VAL A 28 9.12 12.35 0.19
N GLN A 29 10.01 11.42 -0.12
CA GLN A 29 11.39 11.71 -0.52
C GLN A 29 11.50 11.35 -1.99
N PHE A 30 11.43 12.35 -2.84
CA PHE A 30 11.55 12.15 -4.28
C PHE A 30 12.97 11.69 -4.64
N GLY A 31 13.03 10.62 -5.43
CA GLY A 31 14.25 10.10 -6.01
C GLY A 31 14.63 10.81 -7.33
N GLU A 32 15.51 10.17 -8.09
CA GLU A 32 15.92 10.67 -9.39
C GLU A 32 14.78 10.53 -10.42
N ASN A 33 14.72 11.43 -11.39
CA ASN A 33 13.78 11.39 -12.52
C ASN A 33 12.29 11.35 -12.14
N ASN A 34 11.92 11.80 -10.92
CA ASN A 34 10.50 11.91 -10.61
C ASN A 34 9.82 12.89 -11.59
N ASP A 35 8.58 12.58 -11.99
CA ASP A 35 7.81 13.45 -12.86
C ASP A 35 6.99 14.44 -12.03
N PRO A 36 7.27 15.78 -12.14
CA PRO A 36 6.51 16.79 -11.39
C PRO A 36 5.02 16.83 -11.70
N LEU A 37 4.57 16.28 -12.82
CA LEU A 37 3.14 16.18 -13.17
C LEU A 37 2.40 15.20 -12.26
N TYR A 38 3.13 14.22 -11.70
CA TYR A 38 2.62 13.18 -10.81
C TYR A 38 3.15 13.33 -9.37
N ALA A 39 3.52 14.54 -8.94
CA ALA A 39 4.07 14.80 -7.60
C ALA A 39 3.00 15.18 -6.55
N ASP A 40 1.70 15.09 -6.89
CA ASP A 40 0.60 15.43 -5.99
C ASP A 40 0.24 14.24 -5.09
N SER A 41 0.68 14.29 -3.84
CA SER A 41 0.43 13.22 -2.86
C SER A 41 -1.03 13.06 -2.45
N SER A 42 -1.93 13.97 -2.82
CA SER A 42 -3.37 13.79 -2.56
C SER A 42 -4.00 12.71 -3.45
N LYS A 43 -3.34 12.33 -4.53
CA LYS A 43 -3.80 11.32 -5.50
C LYS A 43 -3.92 9.93 -4.90
N VAL A 44 -3.09 9.60 -3.90
CA VAL A 44 -3.09 8.28 -3.26
C VAL A 44 -4.15 8.11 -2.17
N LEU A 45 -4.95 9.16 -1.89
CA LEU A 45 -5.99 9.13 -0.87
C LEU A 45 -7.30 8.60 -1.47
N GLY A 46 -7.72 7.42 -1.06
CA GLY A 46 -8.95 6.79 -1.54
C GLY A 46 -8.72 5.46 -2.27
N PRO A 47 -9.72 5.00 -3.03
CA PRO A 47 -9.65 3.72 -3.75
C PRO A 47 -8.74 3.82 -4.98
N PRO A 48 -8.19 2.68 -5.46
CA PRO A 48 -7.38 2.62 -6.67
C PRO A 48 -8.18 3.05 -7.90
N ARG A 49 -7.45 3.54 -8.91
CA ARG A 49 -8.00 4.07 -10.15
C ARG A 49 -7.39 3.43 -11.39
N ALA A 50 -7.54 2.09 -11.49
CA ALA A 50 -7.08 1.36 -12.67
C ALA A 50 -7.51 2.05 -13.97
N TYR A 51 -6.62 2.08 -14.96
CA TYR A 51 -6.91 2.58 -16.29
C TYR A 51 -8.07 1.80 -16.94
N ASP A 52 -8.03 0.48 -16.82
CA ASP A 52 -9.08 -0.43 -17.28
C ASP A 52 -9.17 -1.68 -16.38
N SER A 53 -10.15 -2.54 -16.63
CA SER A 53 -10.36 -3.79 -15.90
C SER A 53 -9.56 -4.98 -16.45
N GLN A 54 -8.66 -4.75 -17.40
CA GLN A 54 -7.89 -5.79 -18.09
C GLN A 54 -6.36 -5.63 -17.86
N GLY A 55 -5.93 -4.52 -17.25
CA GLY A 55 -4.52 -4.24 -16.99
C GLY A 55 -3.72 -3.89 -18.26
N LEU A 56 -4.36 -3.28 -19.25
CA LEU A 56 -3.74 -2.94 -20.53
C LEU A 56 -3.14 -1.52 -20.55
N GLY A 57 -3.31 -0.74 -19.48
CA GLY A 57 -2.75 0.58 -19.32
C GLY A 57 -2.52 0.91 -17.85
N GLY A 58 -1.56 1.80 -17.57
CA GLY A 58 -1.31 2.33 -16.23
C GLY A 58 -2.23 3.48 -15.86
N SER A 59 -2.55 3.63 -14.58
CA SER A 59 -3.28 4.78 -14.04
C SER A 59 -2.48 6.06 -14.20
N GLU A 60 -3.17 7.18 -14.50
CA GLU A 60 -2.58 8.52 -14.48
C GLU A 60 -2.87 9.27 -13.17
N ASP A 61 -3.64 8.67 -12.25
CA ASP A 61 -4.03 9.28 -10.97
C ASP A 61 -3.16 8.74 -9.83
N VAL A 62 -1.86 8.93 -9.94
CA VAL A 62 -0.81 8.32 -9.11
C VAL A 62 0.11 9.37 -8.49
N LEU A 63 0.91 8.93 -7.51
CA LEU A 63 2.06 9.67 -6.98
C LEU A 63 3.35 8.99 -7.44
N ASN A 64 4.07 9.61 -8.40
CA ASN A 64 5.41 9.18 -8.77
C ASN A 64 6.42 9.60 -7.70
N ILE A 65 7.16 8.63 -7.14
CA ILE A 65 8.17 8.93 -6.12
C ILE A 65 9.59 9.05 -6.65
N GLY A 66 9.82 8.73 -7.92
CA GLY A 66 11.14 8.79 -8.54
C GLY A 66 12.05 7.62 -8.18
N VAL A 67 13.11 7.43 -8.97
CA VAL A 67 14.06 6.31 -8.82
C VAL A 67 14.80 6.40 -7.48
N GLY A 68 14.65 5.37 -6.65
CA GLY A 68 15.21 5.31 -5.29
C GLY A 68 14.47 6.20 -4.29
N GLY A 69 13.36 6.79 -4.68
CA GLY A 69 12.50 7.60 -3.81
C GLY A 69 11.73 6.77 -2.79
N SER A 70 11.06 7.43 -1.87
CA SER A 70 10.21 6.75 -0.88
C SER A 70 9.03 7.60 -0.43
N VAL A 71 7.95 6.95 -0.04
CA VAL A 71 6.77 7.55 0.57
C VAL A 71 6.43 6.84 1.87
N ILE A 72 6.01 7.61 2.88
CA ILE A 72 5.43 7.09 4.12
C ILE A 72 3.99 7.56 4.20
N VAL A 73 3.07 6.61 4.37
CA VAL A 73 1.65 6.86 4.56
C VAL A 73 1.18 6.42 5.94
N GLU A 74 0.09 7.00 6.42
CA GLU A 74 -0.49 6.70 7.74
C GLU A 74 -1.97 6.34 7.64
N PHE A 75 -2.35 5.38 8.49
CA PHE A 75 -3.71 4.93 8.76
C PHE A 75 -4.10 5.41 10.16
N ILE A 76 -4.99 6.41 10.23
CA ILE A 76 -5.38 7.10 11.48
C ILE A 76 -6.70 6.51 12.00
N GLU A 77 -7.68 6.39 11.10
CA GLU A 77 -9.03 5.97 11.41
C GLU A 77 -9.18 4.44 11.52
N ASN A 78 -8.36 3.71 10.79
CA ASN A 78 -8.29 2.25 10.83
C ASN A 78 -6.82 1.84 10.91
N VAL A 79 -6.50 0.95 11.85
CA VAL A 79 -5.17 0.31 11.91
C VAL A 79 -5.23 -1.05 11.24
N ILE A 80 -4.14 -1.43 10.59
CA ILE A 80 -3.97 -2.74 9.98
C ILE A 80 -3.57 -3.71 11.08
N TYR A 81 -4.13 -4.92 11.07
CA TYR A 81 -3.73 -5.97 12.00
C TYR A 81 -3.48 -7.28 11.26
N ASP A 82 -2.60 -8.10 11.82
CA ASP A 82 -2.29 -9.47 11.38
C ASP A 82 -3.54 -10.34 11.62
N GLY A 83 -4.33 -10.54 10.56
CA GLY A 83 -5.54 -11.32 10.50
C GLY A 83 -5.36 -12.66 9.81
N GLU A 84 -6.40 -13.22 9.24
CA GLU A 84 -6.32 -14.43 8.44
C GLU A 84 -6.06 -14.04 6.98
N GLY A 85 -4.90 -14.47 6.43
CA GLY A 85 -4.51 -14.23 5.05
C GLY A 85 -4.08 -12.79 4.78
N VAL A 86 -4.40 -12.28 3.59
CA VAL A 86 -3.97 -10.94 3.15
C VAL A 86 -4.50 -9.83 4.04
N ASP A 87 -3.63 -8.94 4.53
CA ASP A 87 -3.98 -7.83 5.40
C ASP A 87 -4.16 -6.51 4.67
N PHE A 88 -3.40 -6.30 3.58
CA PHE A 88 -3.53 -5.13 2.72
C PHE A 88 -3.04 -5.39 1.30
N VAL A 89 -3.47 -4.52 0.37
CA VAL A 89 -3.04 -4.54 -1.04
C VAL A 89 -2.47 -3.18 -1.40
N ILE A 90 -1.32 -3.16 -2.07
CA ILE A 90 -0.72 -1.97 -2.66
C ILE A 90 -1.03 -1.95 -4.14
N PHE A 91 -1.53 -0.82 -4.63
CA PHE A 91 -1.82 -0.56 -6.02
C PHE A 91 -0.81 0.47 -6.56
N GLU A 92 -0.19 0.10 -7.64
CA GLU A 92 0.74 0.87 -8.45
C GLU A 92 0.11 1.00 -9.84
N ASN A 93 0.84 1.32 -10.88
CA ASN A 93 0.27 1.38 -12.22
C ASN A 93 0.87 0.40 -13.25
N PRO A 94 1.30 -0.80 -12.90
CA PRO A 94 1.84 -1.77 -13.87
C PRO A 94 0.78 -2.19 -14.87
N PHE A 95 1.22 -2.54 -16.07
CA PHE A 95 0.32 -2.99 -17.13
C PHE A 95 0.94 -4.06 -18.02
N TYR A 96 0.11 -4.89 -18.65
CA TYR A 96 0.54 -5.94 -19.54
C TYR A 96 1.08 -5.38 -20.86
N ILE A 97 2.33 -5.68 -21.19
CA ILE A 97 3.00 -5.18 -22.39
C ILE A 97 2.41 -5.87 -23.64
N GLY A 98 1.71 -5.08 -24.44
CA GLY A 98 1.09 -5.60 -25.67
C GLY A 98 -0.03 -6.64 -25.46
N GLY A 99 -0.57 -6.70 -24.23
CA GLY A 99 -1.60 -7.68 -23.84
C GLY A 99 -1.05 -9.09 -23.56
N ASP A 100 0.25 -9.23 -23.41
CA ASP A 100 0.92 -10.46 -23.00
C ASP A 100 0.95 -10.55 -21.48
N PHE A 101 0.22 -11.51 -20.90
CA PHE A 101 0.07 -11.67 -19.44
C PHE A 101 1.35 -12.12 -18.73
N ASP A 102 2.32 -12.64 -19.47
CA ASP A 102 3.63 -13.02 -18.95
C ASP A 102 4.64 -11.86 -18.97
N ARG A 103 4.21 -10.69 -19.46
CA ARG A 103 5.05 -9.51 -19.60
C ARG A 103 4.36 -8.27 -19.06
N VAL A 104 4.94 -7.70 -17.99
CA VAL A 104 4.43 -6.53 -17.32
C VAL A 104 5.47 -5.40 -17.37
N TYR A 105 5.01 -4.19 -17.67
CA TYR A 105 5.77 -2.99 -17.34
C TYR A 105 5.68 -2.82 -15.83
N LEU A 106 6.75 -3.15 -15.12
CA LEU A 106 6.79 -3.21 -13.65
C LEU A 106 7.88 -2.30 -13.08
N GLU A 107 7.57 -1.67 -11.95
CA GLU A 107 8.50 -0.83 -11.19
C GLU A 107 8.52 -1.31 -9.73
N PRO A 108 9.40 -2.28 -9.40
CA PRO A 108 9.37 -2.94 -8.11
C PRO A 108 9.73 -1.98 -6.97
N ALA A 109 9.05 -2.14 -5.83
CA ALA A 109 9.37 -1.42 -4.60
C ALA A 109 9.41 -2.33 -3.39
N TYR A 110 10.25 -1.97 -2.42
CA TYR A 110 10.26 -2.55 -1.08
C TYR A 110 9.13 -1.99 -0.24
N VAL A 111 8.52 -2.86 0.57
CA VAL A 111 7.44 -2.50 1.48
C VAL A 111 7.88 -2.69 2.92
N PHE A 112 7.65 -1.67 3.73
CA PHE A 112 7.97 -1.65 5.16
C PHE A 112 6.71 -1.27 5.95
N VAL A 113 6.57 -1.82 7.14
CA VAL A 113 5.47 -1.48 8.05
C VAL A 113 5.99 -1.04 9.41
N SER A 114 5.19 -0.22 10.10
CA SER A 114 5.50 0.28 11.42
C SER A 114 4.23 0.51 12.24
N SER A 115 4.34 0.30 13.56
CA SER A 115 3.28 0.62 14.52
C SER A 115 3.43 2.01 15.14
N ASP A 116 4.62 2.63 15.08
CA ASP A 116 4.96 3.90 15.75
C ASP A 116 5.42 5.01 14.80
N GLY A 117 5.79 4.66 13.55
CA GLY A 117 6.31 5.58 12.54
C GLY A 117 7.82 5.80 12.59
N ASP A 118 8.52 5.24 13.58
CA ASP A 118 9.96 5.37 13.78
C ASP A 118 10.69 4.05 13.46
N ASN A 119 10.17 2.93 13.97
CA ASN A 119 10.74 1.61 13.77
C ASN A 119 10.01 0.87 12.65
N PHE A 120 10.73 0.51 11.59
CA PHE A 120 10.19 -0.19 10.43
C PHE A 120 10.79 -1.58 10.25
N THR A 121 9.96 -2.53 9.78
CA THR A 121 10.41 -3.82 9.25
C THR A 121 9.94 -3.99 7.83
N SER A 122 10.78 -4.59 6.97
CA SER A 122 10.47 -4.86 5.57
C SER A 122 9.87 -6.25 5.41
N PHE A 123 9.04 -6.39 4.40
CA PHE A 123 8.77 -7.71 3.85
C PHE A 123 10.03 -8.29 3.20
N PRO A 124 10.25 -9.62 3.28
CA PRO A 124 11.28 -10.28 2.52
C PRO A 124 10.94 -10.21 1.02
N VAL A 125 11.93 -9.96 0.20
CA VAL A 125 11.78 -9.94 -1.25
C VAL A 125 12.73 -10.94 -1.89
N ASN A 126 12.31 -11.57 -2.99
CA ASN A 126 13.11 -12.53 -3.73
C ASN A 126 12.91 -12.32 -5.23
N TYR A 127 14.00 -12.12 -5.95
CA TYR A 127 14.02 -12.13 -7.41
C TYR A 127 14.53 -13.50 -7.89
N LEU A 128 13.78 -14.15 -8.77
CA LEU A 128 14.15 -15.44 -9.35
C LEU A 128 14.96 -15.23 -10.63
N PRO A 129 16.32 -15.21 -10.56
CA PRO A 129 17.12 -14.85 -11.71
C PRO A 129 17.01 -15.89 -12.82
N GLN A 130 16.91 -15.42 -14.05
CA GLN A 130 16.92 -16.27 -15.23
C GLN A 130 18.33 -16.84 -15.48
N ASN A 131 18.39 -18.06 -16.04
CA ASN A 131 19.65 -18.66 -16.48
C ASN A 131 19.61 -18.92 -18.00
N PRO A 132 20.35 -18.15 -18.83
CA PRO A 132 21.29 -17.09 -18.48
C PRO A 132 20.60 -15.81 -17.99
N PRO A 133 21.29 -14.99 -17.17
CA PRO A 133 20.73 -13.72 -16.66
C PRO A 133 20.34 -12.78 -17.80
N LEU A 134 19.18 -12.13 -17.67
CA LEU A 134 18.72 -11.13 -18.63
C LEU A 134 19.53 -9.84 -18.48
N SER A 135 20.29 -9.47 -19.49
CA SER A 135 21.11 -8.24 -19.48
C SER A 135 20.30 -6.95 -19.63
N THR A 136 19.04 -7.05 -20.05
CA THR A 136 18.20 -5.89 -20.42
C THR A 136 17.07 -5.60 -19.44
N GLY A 137 16.87 -6.42 -18.43
CA GLY A 137 15.74 -6.38 -17.51
C GLY A 137 14.89 -7.63 -17.58
N ASP A 138 13.88 -7.72 -16.74
CA ASP A 138 12.96 -8.85 -16.68
C ASP A 138 11.53 -8.32 -16.49
N ASP A 139 10.66 -8.60 -17.47
CA ASP A 139 9.26 -8.16 -17.46
C ASP A 139 8.31 -9.26 -16.93
N ASN A 140 8.83 -10.44 -16.53
CA ASN A 140 8.00 -11.51 -16.02
C ASN A 140 7.63 -11.26 -14.54
N PRO A 141 6.36 -10.98 -14.22
CA PRO A 141 5.94 -10.66 -12.86
C PRO A 141 6.12 -11.81 -11.85
N ASP A 142 6.16 -13.07 -12.32
CA ASP A 142 6.32 -14.24 -11.46
C ASP A 142 7.75 -14.42 -10.93
N HIS A 143 8.71 -13.63 -11.45
CA HIS A 143 10.06 -13.65 -10.95
C HIS A 143 10.29 -12.70 -9.77
N TYR A 144 9.31 -11.86 -9.41
CA TYR A 144 9.41 -10.87 -8.34
C TYR A 144 8.47 -11.23 -7.19
N ILE A 145 9.01 -11.77 -6.12
CA ILE A 145 8.24 -12.23 -4.96
C ILE A 145 8.38 -11.23 -3.81
N GLY A 146 7.26 -10.79 -3.22
CA GLY A 146 7.25 -9.90 -2.06
C GLY A 146 7.47 -8.41 -2.37
N PHE A 147 7.57 -8.04 -3.65
CA PHE A 147 7.64 -6.64 -4.08
C PHE A 147 6.23 -6.06 -4.29
N ALA A 148 6.10 -4.73 -4.15
CA ALA A 148 5.01 -3.97 -4.74
C ALA A 148 5.40 -3.47 -6.15
N GLY A 149 4.40 -3.07 -6.97
CA GLY A 149 4.62 -2.57 -8.33
C GLY A 149 4.83 -3.66 -9.38
N ILE A 150 4.24 -4.85 -9.15
CA ILE A 150 4.43 -6.04 -9.99
C ILE A 150 3.16 -6.41 -10.74
N ARG A 151 2.01 -6.36 -10.06
CA ARG A 151 0.74 -6.87 -10.59
C ARG A 151 -0.16 -5.73 -11.08
N PRO A 152 -0.69 -5.81 -12.33
CA PRO A 152 -1.64 -4.81 -12.82
C PRO A 152 -2.84 -4.61 -11.92
N VAL A 153 -3.35 -3.39 -11.91
CA VAL A 153 -4.54 -2.98 -11.15
C VAL A 153 -5.78 -3.13 -12.03
N PHE A 154 -6.85 -3.70 -11.47
CA PHE A 154 -8.12 -3.89 -12.17
C PHE A 154 -9.25 -3.09 -11.54
N SER A 155 -9.14 -2.74 -10.25
CA SER A 155 -10.17 -2.02 -9.52
C SER A 155 -10.16 -0.53 -9.80
N ASN A 156 -11.36 0.01 -10.06
CA ASN A 156 -11.63 1.43 -10.25
C ASN A 156 -13.02 1.71 -9.66
N PRO A 157 -13.27 2.87 -9.04
CA PRO A 157 -14.58 3.21 -8.46
C PRO A 157 -15.76 3.08 -9.42
N GLU A 158 -15.51 3.17 -10.73
CA GLU A 158 -16.55 3.18 -11.75
C GLU A 158 -16.83 1.78 -12.35
N ASN A 159 -15.97 0.79 -12.11
CA ASN A 159 -16.12 -0.54 -12.73
C ASN A 159 -16.72 -1.62 -11.83
N GLY A 160 -16.95 -1.30 -10.55
CA GLY A 160 -17.57 -2.20 -9.59
C GLY A 160 -16.69 -3.35 -9.08
N ILE A 161 -15.40 -3.39 -9.46
CA ILE A 161 -14.44 -4.35 -8.91
C ILE A 161 -14.07 -3.92 -7.49
N ASN A 162 -14.27 -4.81 -6.53
CA ASN A 162 -14.00 -4.52 -5.12
C ASN A 162 -12.49 -4.46 -4.84
N PRO A 163 -11.92 -3.31 -4.43
CA PRO A 163 -10.50 -3.19 -4.11
C PRO A 163 -10.07 -3.96 -2.86
N LEU A 164 -11.04 -4.41 -2.03
CA LEU A 164 -10.78 -5.22 -0.83
C LEU A 164 -10.80 -6.72 -1.10
N ASP A 165 -11.00 -7.13 -2.32
CA ASP A 165 -10.94 -8.53 -2.73
C ASP A 165 -9.70 -8.75 -3.61
N PRO A 166 -8.56 -9.23 -3.02
CA PRO A 166 -7.31 -9.38 -3.74
C PRO A 166 -7.37 -10.43 -4.87
N SER A 167 -8.41 -11.26 -4.90
CA SER A 167 -8.60 -12.24 -5.97
C SER A 167 -9.04 -11.61 -7.30
N VAL A 168 -9.57 -10.39 -7.27
CA VAL A 168 -10.12 -9.69 -8.44
C VAL A 168 -9.61 -8.27 -8.62
N SER A 169 -9.10 -7.62 -7.56
CA SER A 169 -8.71 -6.21 -7.59
C SER A 169 -7.44 -5.93 -8.38
N GLY A 170 -6.58 -6.93 -8.54
CA GLY A 170 -5.19 -6.72 -8.94
C GLY A 170 -4.38 -6.09 -7.80
N GLY A 171 -3.20 -5.52 -8.15
CA GLY A 171 -2.26 -5.01 -7.16
C GLY A 171 -1.49 -6.11 -6.44
N ASP A 172 -0.60 -5.73 -5.53
CA ASP A 172 0.28 -6.63 -4.79
C ASP A 172 -0.19 -6.80 -3.35
N ALA A 173 -0.46 -8.04 -2.97
CA ALA A 173 -1.05 -8.42 -1.70
C ALA A 173 0.02 -8.76 -0.65
N PHE A 174 -0.21 -8.33 0.61
CA PHE A 174 0.71 -8.51 1.73
C PHE A 174 -0.01 -9.10 2.94
N ASP A 175 0.64 -10.11 3.56
CA ASP A 175 0.21 -10.77 4.78
C ASP A 175 1.24 -10.47 5.88
N LEU A 176 0.83 -9.84 6.97
CA LEU A 176 1.72 -9.45 8.07
C LEU A 176 2.34 -10.67 8.79
N SER A 177 1.73 -11.84 8.66
CA SER A 177 2.30 -13.08 9.22
C SER A 177 3.65 -13.44 8.61
N ASP A 178 3.95 -13.00 7.37
CA ASP A 178 5.23 -13.25 6.68
C ASP A 178 6.43 -12.57 7.35
N ILE A 179 6.18 -11.53 8.16
CA ILE A 179 7.23 -10.75 8.85
C ILE A 179 7.20 -10.87 10.37
N LYS A 180 6.43 -11.82 10.90
CA LYS A 180 6.16 -11.96 12.35
C LYS A 180 7.42 -12.01 13.20
N ASP A 181 8.41 -12.80 12.80
CA ASP A 181 9.64 -12.97 13.57
C ASP A 181 10.51 -11.70 13.59
N ASP A 182 10.58 -11.00 12.47
CA ASP A 182 11.38 -9.76 12.34
C ASP A 182 10.68 -8.57 13.00
N ALA A 183 9.36 -8.50 12.92
CA ALA A 183 8.55 -7.55 13.66
C ALA A 183 8.74 -7.70 15.17
N ALA A 184 8.71 -8.93 15.68
CA ALA A 184 8.92 -9.22 17.10
C ALA A 184 10.32 -8.79 17.57
N LYS A 185 11.37 -9.05 16.80
CA LYS A 185 12.76 -8.62 17.10
C LYS A 185 12.89 -7.10 17.20
N LYS A 186 12.10 -6.38 16.41
CA LYS A 186 12.10 -4.90 16.35
C LYS A 186 11.07 -4.24 17.27
N GLY A 187 10.27 -5.03 18.00
CA GLY A 187 9.22 -4.52 18.88
C GLY A 187 8.04 -3.87 18.15
N ILE A 188 7.79 -4.27 16.91
CA ILE A 188 6.69 -3.78 16.10
C ILE A 188 5.43 -4.60 16.43
N ASP A 189 4.34 -3.90 16.77
CA ASP A 189 3.06 -4.50 17.08
C ASP A 189 2.25 -4.74 15.79
N LEU A 190 2.29 -5.98 15.28
CA LEU A 190 1.53 -6.37 14.08
C LEU A 190 0.01 -6.32 14.27
N GLN A 191 -0.46 -6.21 15.52
CA GLN A 191 -1.88 -5.96 15.78
C GLN A 191 -2.24 -4.47 15.70
N ASN A 192 -1.30 -3.58 15.37
CA ASN A 192 -1.53 -2.14 15.34
C ASN A 192 -0.60 -1.42 14.35
N ILE A 193 -0.53 -1.91 13.11
CA ILE A 193 0.24 -1.25 12.05
C ILE A 193 -0.49 0.00 11.61
N ARG A 194 0.20 1.13 11.67
CA ARG A 194 -0.32 2.47 11.33
C ARG A 194 0.41 3.11 10.17
N PHE A 195 1.62 2.66 9.87
CA PHE A 195 2.43 3.27 8.83
C PHE A 195 2.90 2.20 7.84
N ILE A 196 2.83 2.56 6.56
CA ILE A 196 3.49 1.82 5.48
C ILE A 196 4.48 2.77 4.83
N LYS A 197 5.71 2.30 4.66
CA LYS A 197 6.71 2.96 3.82
C LYS A 197 6.90 2.12 2.57
N ILE A 198 6.88 2.77 1.41
CA ILE A 198 7.24 2.19 0.12
C ILE A 198 8.53 2.86 -0.33
N GLN A 199 9.47 2.08 -0.82
CA GLN A 199 10.75 2.57 -1.34
C GLN A 199 11.02 1.93 -2.69
N ASP A 200 11.16 2.78 -3.71
CA ASP A 200 11.48 2.34 -5.06
C ASP A 200 12.80 1.57 -5.13
N VAL A 201 12.83 0.52 -5.93
CA VAL A 201 14.01 -0.29 -6.20
C VAL A 201 14.83 0.36 -7.32
N ARG A 202 16.07 0.73 -7.01
CA ARG A 202 17.02 1.16 -8.04
C ARG A 202 17.46 -0.05 -8.85
N ARG A 203 16.83 -0.25 -9.98
CA ARG A 203 17.11 -1.39 -10.85
C ARG A 203 18.59 -1.54 -11.15
N ARG A 204 19.10 -2.78 -11.15
CA ARG A 204 20.51 -3.14 -11.39
C ARG A 204 21.51 -2.57 -10.36
N VAL A 205 21.00 -2.02 -9.26
CA VAL A 205 21.80 -1.47 -8.15
C VAL A 205 21.41 -2.14 -6.84
N ASP A 206 20.10 -2.18 -6.57
CA ASP A 206 19.57 -2.77 -5.35
C ASP A 206 19.45 -4.29 -5.48
N VAL A 207 19.45 -4.97 -4.34
CA VAL A 207 19.44 -6.42 -4.25
C VAL A 207 18.25 -6.89 -3.43
N ASP A 208 17.82 -8.12 -3.65
CA ASP A 208 16.80 -8.77 -2.85
C ASP A 208 17.35 -9.30 -1.49
N THR A 209 16.55 -10.09 -0.78
CA THR A 209 16.90 -10.55 0.59
C THR A 209 18.10 -11.48 0.62
N ASP A 210 18.39 -12.22 -0.43
CA ASP A 210 19.50 -13.18 -0.53
C ASP A 210 20.69 -12.65 -1.37
N GLY A 211 20.59 -11.45 -1.90
CA GLY A 211 21.69 -10.71 -2.52
C GLY A 211 21.69 -10.72 -4.05
N ASP A 212 20.64 -11.21 -4.68
CA ASP A 212 20.50 -11.17 -6.12
C ASP A 212 20.12 -9.76 -6.61
N VAL A 213 20.81 -9.29 -7.65
CA VAL A 213 20.56 -7.95 -8.22
C VAL A 213 19.22 -7.91 -8.92
N ILE A 214 18.38 -6.94 -8.56
CA ILE A 214 17.04 -6.76 -9.12
C ILE A 214 17.15 -6.01 -10.47
N PRO A 215 16.76 -6.64 -11.60
CA PRO A 215 16.93 -6.04 -12.93
C PRO A 215 15.91 -4.94 -13.25
N GLY A 216 14.68 -5.04 -12.71
CA GLY A 216 13.53 -4.22 -13.09
C GLY A 216 13.08 -4.47 -14.53
N THR A 217 12.11 -3.71 -15.02
CA THR A 217 11.57 -3.82 -16.39
C THR A 217 12.63 -3.65 -17.48
N THR A 218 12.38 -4.23 -18.66
CA THR A 218 13.22 -4.05 -19.85
C THR A 218 13.14 -2.63 -20.44
N ASN A 219 12.10 -1.86 -20.12
CA ASN A 219 11.95 -0.49 -20.60
C ASN A 219 13.05 0.42 -20.02
N PRO A 220 13.79 1.18 -20.86
CA PRO A 220 14.81 2.12 -20.39
C PRO A 220 14.23 3.39 -19.75
N LEU A 221 12.98 3.73 -20.05
CA LEU A 221 12.30 4.95 -19.57
C LEU A 221 11.57 4.64 -18.26
N VAL A 222 12.33 4.54 -17.18
CA VAL A 222 11.80 4.30 -15.82
C VAL A 222 11.96 5.59 -15.03
N ASN A 223 10.90 6.01 -14.36
CA ASN A 223 10.87 7.18 -13.49
C ASN A 223 10.53 6.84 -12.04
N GLY A 224 10.54 5.54 -11.69
CA GLY A 224 10.32 5.00 -10.34
C GLY A 224 8.87 4.75 -10.02
N PHE A 225 8.63 4.11 -8.90
CA PHE A 225 7.35 3.61 -8.43
C PHE A 225 6.24 4.69 -8.41
N ASP A 226 5.08 4.33 -8.91
CA ASP A 226 3.89 5.17 -9.06
C ASP A 226 2.75 4.70 -8.14
N LEU A 227 2.70 5.19 -6.89
CA LEU A 227 1.66 4.79 -5.96
C LEU A 227 0.29 5.31 -6.39
N ASP A 228 -0.67 4.39 -6.61
CA ASP A 228 -2.09 4.70 -6.83
C ASP A 228 -2.86 4.72 -5.49
N ALA A 229 -2.87 3.59 -4.76
CA ALA A 229 -3.60 3.47 -3.50
C ALA A 229 -3.04 2.34 -2.62
N ILE A 230 -3.51 2.29 -1.36
CA ILE A 230 -3.40 1.11 -0.50
C ILE A 230 -4.77 0.80 0.08
N ALA A 231 -5.24 -0.43 -0.10
CA ALA A 231 -6.48 -0.92 0.51
C ALA A 231 -6.18 -1.84 1.71
N VAL A 232 -6.85 -1.59 2.83
CA VAL A 232 -6.70 -2.37 4.06
C VAL A 232 -7.82 -3.39 4.17
N ILE A 233 -7.49 -4.67 4.20
CA ILE A 233 -8.43 -5.79 4.29
C ILE A 233 -8.72 -6.12 5.75
N ASN A 234 -7.68 -6.37 6.54
CA ASN A 234 -7.80 -6.62 7.96
C ASN A 234 -7.63 -5.33 8.76
N ALA A 235 -8.74 -4.57 8.88
CA ALA A 235 -8.79 -3.27 9.52
C ALA A 235 -9.56 -3.30 10.84
N LYS A 236 -9.10 -2.53 11.83
CA LYS A 236 -9.84 -2.26 13.06
C LYS A 236 -9.65 -0.82 13.53
N LYS A 237 -10.60 -0.33 14.33
CA LYS A 237 -10.43 0.98 14.97
C LYS A 237 -9.23 0.96 15.92
N PRO A 238 -8.41 2.04 15.95
CA PRO A 238 -7.33 2.15 16.93
C PRO A 238 -7.88 2.07 18.35
N ALA A 239 -7.15 1.41 19.25
CA ALA A 239 -7.50 1.40 20.65
C ALA A 239 -7.52 2.84 21.19
N VAL A 240 -8.66 3.26 21.74
CA VAL A 240 -8.77 4.56 22.42
C VAL A 240 -7.83 4.50 23.62
N LYS A 241 -6.73 5.29 23.60
CA LYS A 241 -5.94 5.50 24.82
C LYS A 241 -6.90 6.13 25.83
N SER A 242 -7.30 5.38 26.85
CA SER A 242 -8.04 5.97 27.97
C SER A 242 -7.16 7.07 28.54
N SER A 243 -7.59 8.32 28.36
CA SER A 243 -6.99 9.42 29.12
C SER A 243 -7.18 9.03 30.58
N ALA A 244 -6.08 8.78 31.29
CA ALA A 244 -6.13 8.55 32.71
C ALA A 244 -6.95 9.72 33.30
N GLN A 245 -8.14 9.41 33.81
CA GLN A 245 -8.91 10.38 34.57
C GLN A 245 -7.98 10.86 35.69
N LYS A 246 -7.47 12.09 35.56
CA LYS A 246 -6.85 12.78 36.68
C LYS A 246 -7.99 12.93 37.71
N ASN A 247 -7.95 12.09 38.75
CA ASN A 247 -8.80 12.22 39.90
C ASN A 247 -8.54 13.61 40.53
N TRP A 248 -9.43 14.55 40.25
CA TRP A 248 -9.49 15.88 40.91
C TRP A 248 -10.23 15.76 42.23
N ASN A 249 -9.98 14.74 43.04
CA ASN A 249 -10.49 14.64 44.40
C ASN A 249 -9.32 14.72 45.37
N LEU A 250 -8.82 15.92 45.59
CA LEU A 250 -7.99 16.24 46.76
C LEU A 250 -8.01 17.77 46.93
N TYR A 251 -9.09 18.26 47.57
CA TYR A 251 -9.09 19.45 48.45
C TYR A 251 -10.55 19.63 48.95
N GLU A 252 -10.90 18.87 49.99
CA GLU A 252 -11.77 19.31 51.07
C GLU A 252 -10.97 19.32 52.38
#